data_89725599c11291a92595cc83876dc0e2
#
_entry.id   89725599c11291a92595cc83876dc0e2
#
_cell.length_a   1.000
_cell.length_b   1.000
_cell.length_c   1.000
_cell.angle_alpha   90.00
_cell.angle_beta   90.00
_cell.angle_gamma   90.00
#
_symmetry.space_group_name_H-M   'P 1'
#
loop_
_entity.id
_entity.type
_entity.pdbx_description
1 polymer ?
#
loop_
_entity_poly.entity_id
_entity_poly.type
_entity_poly.pdbx_seq_one_letter_code
_entity_poly.pdbx_strand_id
1 'polypeptide(L)'
;MLYKSPIGSLSLIADDHCLFGIWIEEESDFEKGLSENDVTLVESHPILNQITSYLDAYFKGQNQDLSQLPLAPVGSDFEKRVWNYLRGIPFGQTVTYGQIAKDLQVASAQAVGGAVGRNPWSILVPCHRVLGAGGRLTGYAWGLEKKAWLLRHEGTSYQENKK
;
A
#
# COMPACT_ATOMS: atom_id res chain seq x y z
N MET A 1 12.09 11.88 -0.05
CA MET A 1 13.07 11.02 0.68
C MET A 1 13.09 9.65 0.03
N LEU A 2 14.26 9.10 -0.20
CA LEU A 2 14.40 7.72 -0.66
C LEU A 2 14.61 6.80 0.53
N TYR A 3 13.91 5.69 0.54
CA TYR A 3 14.00 4.64 1.56
C TYR A 3 14.42 3.34 0.90
N LYS A 4 15.52 2.76 1.33
CA LYS A 4 16.00 1.48 0.81
C LYS A 4 15.32 0.34 1.53
N SER A 5 14.57 -0.48 0.79
CA SER A 5 13.85 -1.61 1.33
C SER A 5 14.31 -2.91 0.67
N PRO A 6 13.95 -4.09 1.26
CA PRO A 6 14.25 -5.38 0.63
C PRO A 6 13.60 -5.58 -0.74
N ILE A 7 12.58 -4.80 -1.08
CA ILE A 7 11.88 -4.91 -2.38
C ILE A 7 12.26 -3.79 -3.34
N GLY A 8 13.23 -2.95 -2.99
CA GLY A 8 13.71 -1.86 -3.84
C GLY A 8 13.67 -0.51 -3.14
N SER A 9 14.13 0.52 -3.84
CA SER A 9 14.12 1.87 -3.30
C SER A 9 12.72 2.48 -3.41
N LEU A 10 12.23 3.01 -2.31
CA LEU A 10 10.92 3.65 -2.22
C LEU A 10 11.09 5.15 -2.12
N SER A 11 10.29 5.89 -2.88
CA SER A 11 10.21 7.34 -2.78
C SER A 11 9.06 7.72 -1.85
N LEU A 12 9.35 8.46 -0.79
CA LEU A 12 8.36 8.91 0.19
C LEU A 12 8.16 10.42 0.00
N ILE A 13 6.92 10.84 -0.22
CA ILE A 13 6.59 12.24 -0.48
C ILE A 13 5.56 12.71 0.55
N ALA A 14 5.91 13.79 1.26
CA ALA A 14 5.09 14.37 2.31
C ALA A 14 5.20 15.90 2.30
N ASP A 15 4.19 16.56 2.87
CA ASP A 15 4.30 17.97 3.27
C ASP A 15 4.55 18.04 4.79
N ASP A 16 4.34 19.19 5.40
CA ASP A 16 4.57 19.38 6.84
C ASP A 16 3.54 18.65 7.71
N HIS A 17 2.46 18.15 7.13
CA HIS A 17 1.34 17.58 7.88
C HIS A 17 1.03 16.12 7.52
N CYS A 18 1.23 15.72 6.26
CA CYS A 18 0.73 14.45 5.75
C CYS A 18 1.70 13.78 4.77
N LEU A 19 1.61 12.45 4.71
CA LEU A 19 2.27 11.66 3.67
C LEU A 19 1.34 11.56 2.46
N PHE A 20 1.82 11.96 1.28
CA PHE A 20 1.06 11.91 0.03
C PHE A 20 1.17 10.58 -0.68
N GLY A 21 2.28 9.89 -0.58
CA GLY A 21 2.40 8.60 -1.21
C GLY A 21 3.77 7.96 -1.05
N ILE A 22 3.82 6.70 -1.47
CA ILE A 22 5.02 5.87 -1.54
C ILE A 22 5.07 5.27 -2.93
N TRP A 23 6.18 5.46 -3.64
CA TRP A 23 6.37 4.93 -4.99
C TRP A 23 7.65 4.11 -5.07
N ILE A 24 7.66 3.14 -5.97
CA ILE A 24 8.89 2.41 -6.34
C ILE A 24 9.64 3.25 -7.37
N GLU A 25 10.93 3.46 -7.13
CA GLU A 25 11.78 4.31 -7.96
C GLU A 25 11.87 3.84 -9.43
N GLU A 26 11.69 2.55 -9.65
CA GLU A 26 11.82 1.93 -10.97
C GLU A 26 10.56 2.06 -11.83
N GLU A 27 9.46 2.59 -11.30
CA GLU A 27 8.19 2.65 -12.03
C GLU A 27 8.12 3.88 -12.93
N SER A 28 7.48 3.69 -14.11
CA SER A 28 7.21 4.77 -15.04
C SER A 28 6.23 5.81 -14.49
N ASP A 29 5.44 5.42 -13.48
CA ASP A 29 4.48 6.29 -12.82
C ASP A 29 5.05 6.99 -11.57
N PHE A 30 6.37 6.92 -11.41
CA PHE A 30 7.07 7.55 -10.31
C PHE A 30 6.68 9.04 -10.19
N GLU A 31 6.23 9.43 -9.00
CA GLU A 31 5.78 10.80 -8.72
C GLU A 31 4.68 11.29 -9.66
N LYS A 32 3.81 10.39 -10.10
CA LYS A 32 2.70 10.72 -11.00
C LYS A 32 1.84 11.86 -10.44
N GLY A 33 1.64 12.89 -11.26
CA GLY A 33 0.88 14.07 -10.87
C GLY A 33 1.68 15.13 -10.13
N LEU A 34 2.99 14.90 -9.91
CA LEU A 34 3.88 15.89 -9.32
C LEU A 34 4.89 16.40 -10.36
N SER A 35 5.17 17.69 -10.35
CA SER A 35 6.23 18.26 -11.17
C SER A 35 7.54 18.27 -10.38
N GLU A 36 8.68 18.39 -11.07
CA GLU A 36 9.99 18.51 -10.43
C GLU A 36 10.06 19.68 -9.45
N ASN A 37 9.25 20.73 -9.70
CA ASN A 37 9.21 21.92 -8.86
C ASN A 37 8.40 21.71 -7.57
N ASP A 38 7.56 20.67 -7.53
CA ASP A 38 6.70 20.38 -6.38
C ASP A 38 7.38 19.51 -5.32
N VAL A 39 8.55 18.96 -5.65
CA VAL A 39 9.24 18.01 -4.79
C VAL A 39 10.62 18.52 -4.42
N THR A 40 10.90 18.58 -3.12
CA THR A 40 12.22 18.92 -2.60
C THR A 40 12.79 17.69 -1.90
N LEU A 41 14.03 17.33 -2.24
CA LEU A 41 14.73 16.24 -1.59
C LEU A 41 15.18 16.68 -0.20
N VAL A 42 14.83 15.90 0.82
CA VAL A 42 15.21 16.18 2.20
C VAL A 42 15.82 14.91 2.82
N GLU A 43 16.80 15.11 3.71
CA GLU A 43 17.41 14.00 4.44
C GLU A 43 16.67 13.66 5.73
N SER A 44 15.96 14.65 6.30
CA SER A 44 15.23 14.50 7.55
C SER A 44 13.99 15.37 7.56
N HIS A 45 12.88 14.81 8.03
CA HIS A 45 11.60 15.51 8.15
C HIS A 45 10.73 14.76 9.17
N PRO A 46 10.03 15.44 10.10
CA PRO A 46 9.27 14.75 11.14
C PRO A 46 8.29 13.70 10.63
N ILE A 47 7.51 14.02 9.58
CA ILE A 47 6.56 13.07 8.99
C ILE A 47 7.31 11.90 8.35
N LEU A 48 8.31 12.18 7.54
CA LEU A 48 9.08 11.14 6.84
C LEU A 48 9.85 10.27 7.83
N ASN A 49 10.37 10.83 8.91
CA ASN A 49 11.05 10.06 9.96
C ASN A 49 10.08 9.12 10.68
N GLN A 50 8.85 9.56 10.93
CA GLN A 50 7.80 8.71 11.49
C GLN A 50 7.49 7.54 10.55
N ILE A 51 7.33 7.82 9.26
CA ILE A 51 7.04 6.79 8.26
C ILE A 51 8.19 5.80 8.12
N THR A 52 9.44 6.26 8.09
CA THR A 52 10.59 5.34 8.00
C THR A 52 10.69 4.45 9.23
N SER A 53 10.34 4.94 10.42
CA SER A 53 10.26 4.10 11.61
C SER A 53 9.24 2.97 11.46
N TYR A 54 8.07 3.27 10.91
CA TYR A 54 7.05 2.24 10.64
C TYR A 54 7.55 1.23 9.61
N LEU A 55 8.19 1.69 8.54
CA LEU A 55 8.73 0.79 7.51
C LEU A 55 9.84 -0.09 8.06
N ASP A 56 10.75 0.47 8.86
CA ASP A 56 11.82 -0.31 9.51
C ASP A 56 11.23 -1.44 10.37
N ALA A 57 10.23 -1.12 11.19
CA ALA A 57 9.57 -2.10 12.04
C ALA A 57 8.83 -3.14 11.20
N TYR A 58 8.14 -2.73 10.13
CA TYR A 58 7.46 -3.65 9.23
C TYR A 58 8.43 -4.67 8.62
N PHE A 59 9.56 -4.21 8.08
CA PHE A 59 10.53 -5.11 7.44
C PHE A 59 11.27 -5.99 8.45
N LYS A 60 11.24 -5.65 9.73
CA LYS A 60 11.71 -6.52 10.81
C LYS A 60 10.66 -7.55 11.26
N GLY A 61 9.49 -7.56 10.65
CA GLY A 61 8.41 -8.49 10.98
C GLY A 61 7.55 -8.06 12.16
N GLN A 62 7.61 -6.81 12.57
CA GLN A 62 6.84 -6.29 13.68
C GLN A 62 5.46 -5.83 13.21
N ASN A 63 4.43 -6.19 13.98
CA ASN A 63 3.07 -5.71 13.75
C ASN A 63 2.87 -4.42 14.53
N GLN A 64 2.47 -3.34 13.84
CA GLN A 64 2.28 -2.04 14.45
C GLN A 64 0.88 -1.49 14.20
N ASP A 65 0.42 -0.64 15.11
CA ASP A 65 -0.81 0.11 14.92
C ASP A 65 -0.55 1.26 13.93
N LEU A 66 -1.17 1.16 12.77
CA LEU A 66 -1.03 2.15 11.69
C LEU A 66 -2.18 3.17 11.68
N SER A 67 -3.07 3.14 12.68
CA SER A 67 -4.26 4.00 12.72
C SER A 67 -3.92 5.50 12.86
N GLN A 68 -2.76 5.83 13.40
CA GLN A 68 -2.33 7.21 13.66
C GLN A 68 -1.41 7.78 12.58
N LEU A 69 -1.25 7.08 11.46
CA LEU A 69 -0.40 7.58 10.38
C LEU A 69 -1.01 8.83 9.75
N PRO A 70 -0.19 9.88 9.54
CA PRO A 70 -0.66 11.13 8.95
C PRO A 70 -0.75 11.02 7.43
N LEU A 71 -1.78 10.35 6.92
CA LEU A 71 -2.00 10.18 5.48
C LEU A 71 -2.79 11.37 4.93
N ALA A 72 -2.44 11.83 3.72
CA ALA A 72 -3.12 12.95 3.09
C ALA A 72 -4.58 12.60 2.78
N PRO A 73 -5.53 13.57 2.96
CA PRO A 73 -6.96 13.30 2.71
C PRO A 73 -7.27 13.38 1.21
N VAL A 74 -6.74 12.45 0.44
CA VAL A 74 -6.92 12.37 -1.01
C VAL A 74 -7.79 11.17 -1.39
N GLY A 75 -8.35 11.20 -2.59
CA GLY A 75 -9.18 10.12 -3.14
C GLY A 75 -10.67 10.44 -3.09
N SER A 76 -11.43 9.70 -3.89
CA SER A 76 -12.90 9.77 -3.87
C SER A 76 -13.47 9.18 -2.58
N ASP A 77 -14.75 9.42 -2.30
CA ASP A 77 -15.42 8.82 -1.15
C ASP A 77 -15.38 7.30 -1.21
N PHE A 78 -15.57 6.73 -2.39
CA PHE A 78 -15.48 5.28 -2.58
C PHE A 78 -14.07 4.76 -2.31
N GLU A 79 -13.06 5.42 -2.85
CA GLU A 79 -11.65 5.05 -2.61
C GLU A 79 -11.31 5.10 -1.12
N LYS A 80 -11.75 6.16 -0.44
CA LYS A 80 -11.53 6.31 1.00
C LYS A 80 -12.18 5.17 1.80
N ARG A 81 -13.38 4.74 1.41
CA ARG A 81 -14.05 3.59 2.06
C ARG A 81 -13.23 2.30 1.88
N VAL A 82 -12.74 2.06 0.68
CA VAL A 82 -11.92 0.87 0.38
C VAL A 82 -10.60 0.94 1.16
N TRP A 83 -9.91 2.07 1.11
CA TRP A 83 -8.63 2.24 1.80
C TRP A 83 -8.77 2.12 3.32
N ASN A 84 -9.84 2.65 3.90
CA ASN A 84 -10.12 2.47 5.33
C ASN A 84 -10.35 1.00 5.68
N TYR A 85 -11.04 0.26 4.81
CA TYR A 85 -11.20 -1.18 4.99
C TYR A 85 -9.84 -1.88 5.02
N LEU A 86 -8.97 -1.55 4.06
CA LEU A 86 -7.62 -2.13 3.97
C LEU A 86 -6.82 -1.92 5.27
N ARG A 87 -6.93 -0.74 5.86
CA ARG A 87 -6.21 -0.41 7.10
C ARG A 87 -6.58 -1.33 8.25
N GLY A 88 -7.77 -1.92 8.20
CA GLY A 88 -8.23 -2.85 9.22
C GLY A 88 -7.79 -4.30 9.02
N ILE A 89 -7.12 -4.63 7.90
CA ILE A 89 -6.65 -5.99 7.65
C ILE A 89 -5.36 -6.21 8.44
N PRO A 90 -5.34 -7.13 9.42
CA PRO A 90 -4.16 -7.31 10.26
C PRO A 90 -2.96 -7.89 9.50
N PHE A 91 -1.77 -7.62 10.01
CA PHE A 91 -0.54 -8.25 9.58
C PHE A 91 -0.71 -9.78 9.63
N GLY A 92 -0.34 -10.46 8.58
CA GLY A 92 -0.45 -11.92 8.49
C GLY A 92 -1.81 -12.44 8.06
N GLN A 93 -2.75 -11.55 7.70
CA GLN A 93 -4.08 -11.94 7.22
C GLN A 93 -4.33 -11.39 5.83
N THR A 94 -5.24 -12.04 5.11
CA THR A 94 -5.63 -11.65 3.75
C THR A 94 -7.15 -11.67 3.61
N VAL A 95 -7.64 -10.91 2.64
CA VAL A 95 -9.05 -10.93 2.21
C VAL A 95 -9.09 -11.01 0.70
N THR A 96 -10.26 -11.29 0.13
CA THR A 96 -10.45 -11.24 -1.33
C THR A 96 -11.17 -9.95 -1.72
N TYR A 97 -11.06 -9.57 -3.00
CA TYR A 97 -11.81 -8.43 -3.53
C TYR A 97 -13.32 -8.63 -3.35
N GLY A 98 -13.80 -9.87 -3.53
CA GLY A 98 -15.21 -10.20 -3.33
C GLY A 98 -15.65 -10.02 -1.88
N GLN A 99 -14.80 -10.36 -0.91
CA GLN A 99 -15.10 -10.17 0.50
C GLN A 99 -15.22 -8.69 0.84
N ILE A 100 -14.32 -7.86 0.32
CA ILE A 100 -14.38 -6.40 0.51
C ILE A 100 -15.69 -5.85 -0.07
N ALA A 101 -16.03 -6.26 -1.30
CA ALA A 101 -17.25 -5.80 -1.95
C ALA A 101 -18.49 -6.16 -1.12
N LYS A 102 -18.54 -7.39 -0.59
CA LYS A 102 -19.62 -7.85 0.26
C LYS A 102 -19.70 -7.03 1.55
N ASP A 103 -18.60 -6.82 2.23
CA ASP A 103 -18.54 -6.11 3.51
C ASP A 103 -18.90 -4.62 3.35
N LEU A 104 -18.52 -4.02 2.23
CA LEU A 104 -18.86 -2.62 1.90
C LEU A 104 -20.21 -2.46 1.20
N GLN A 105 -20.92 -3.58 0.92
CA GLN A 105 -22.20 -3.58 0.21
C GLN A 105 -22.09 -2.93 -1.18
N VAL A 106 -21.03 -3.29 -1.91
CA VAL A 106 -20.75 -2.83 -3.26
C VAL A 106 -21.01 -3.95 -4.24
N ALA A 107 -21.71 -3.68 -5.33
CA ALA A 107 -22.10 -4.69 -6.31
C ALA A 107 -20.91 -5.24 -7.12
N SER A 108 -19.83 -4.49 -7.26
CA SER A 108 -18.73 -4.83 -8.16
C SER A 108 -17.40 -5.04 -7.41
N ALA A 109 -16.91 -6.28 -7.42
CA ALA A 109 -15.56 -6.60 -6.96
C ALA A 109 -14.50 -5.94 -7.86
N GLN A 110 -14.81 -5.74 -9.14
CA GLN A 110 -13.92 -5.05 -10.09
C GLN A 110 -13.71 -3.58 -9.70
N ALA A 111 -14.77 -2.89 -9.28
CA ALA A 111 -14.68 -1.52 -8.79
C ALA A 111 -13.80 -1.44 -7.52
N VAL A 112 -13.94 -2.41 -6.62
CA VAL A 112 -13.07 -2.53 -5.44
C VAL A 112 -11.62 -2.71 -5.87
N GLY A 113 -11.35 -3.61 -6.83
CA GLY A 113 -10.01 -3.85 -7.37
C GLY A 113 -9.38 -2.58 -7.93
N GLY A 114 -10.14 -1.77 -8.65
CA GLY A 114 -9.67 -0.48 -9.15
C GLY A 114 -9.26 0.47 -8.03
N ALA A 115 -10.09 0.58 -6.98
CA ALA A 115 -9.78 1.44 -5.83
C ALA A 115 -8.55 0.93 -5.07
N VAL A 116 -8.44 -0.39 -4.87
CA VAL A 116 -7.25 -1.00 -4.24
C VAL A 116 -5.99 -0.68 -5.03
N GLY A 117 -6.05 -0.77 -6.36
CA GLY A 117 -4.91 -0.48 -7.24
C GLY A 117 -4.48 0.98 -7.25
N ARG A 118 -5.36 1.90 -6.86
CA ARG A 118 -5.04 3.34 -6.80
C ARG A 118 -4.55 3.81 -5.44
N ASN A 119 -4.36 2.90 -4.48
CA ASN A 119 -3.83 3.23 -3.16
C ASN A 119 -2.46 3.92 -3.27
N PRO A 120 -2.31 5.17 -2.77
CA PRO A 120 -1.03 5.87 -2.84
C PRO A 120 0.00 5.41 -1.80
N TRP A 121 -0.43 4.70 -0.75
CA TRP A 121 0.42 4.38 0.40
C TRP A 121 0.64 2.88 0.52
N SER A 122 1.20 2.25 -0.51
CA SER A 122 1.47 0.81 -0.49
C SER A 122 2.28 0.43 0.75
N ILE A 123 2.05 -0.76 1.28
CA ILE A 123 2.57 -1.29 2.55
C ILE A 123 1.83 -0.71 3.76
N LEU A 124 1.77 0.60 3.92
CA LEU A 124 1.13 1.25 5.08
C LEU A 124 -0.40 1.09 5.04
N VAL A 125 -0.98 1.24 3.87
CA VAL A 125 -2.36 0.82 3.59
C VAL A 125 -2.23 -0.48 2.81
N PRO A 126 -2.51 -1.64 3.42
CA PRO A 126 -1.96 -2.92 2.94
C PRO A 126 -2.74 -3.53 1.76
N CYS A 127 -2.67 -2.89 0.60
CA CYS A 127 -3.32 -3.40 -0.61
C CYS A 127 -2.75 -4.77 -1.06
N HIS A 128 -1.53 -5.12 -0.65
CA HIS A 128 -0.95 -6.44 -0.91
C HIS A 128 -1.67 -7.59 -0.19
N ARG A 129 -2.48 -7.29 0.84
CA ARG A 129 -3.24 -8.29 1.59
C ARG A 129 -4.57 -8.65 0.92
N VAL A 130 -4.84 -8.15 -0.28
CA VAL A 130 -6.05 -8.46 -1.04
C VAL A 130 -5.72 -9.44 -2.15
N LEU A 131 -6.41 -10.57 -2.17
CA LEU A 131 -6.21 -11.65 -3.13
C LEU A 131 -7.44 -11.79 -4.03
N GLY A 132 -7.26 -12.46 -5.17
CA GLY A 132 -8.36 -12.81 -6.06
C GLY A 132 -9.20 -13.96 -5.51
N ALA A 133 -10.22 -14.35 -6.26
CA ALA A 133 -11.10 -15.45 -5.89
C ALA A 133 -10.28 -16.73 -5.63
N GLY A 134 -10.64 -17.45 -4.58
CA GLY A 134 -9.92 -18.65 -4.17
C GLY A 134 -8.54 -18.42 -3.58
N GLY A 135 -8.22 -17.18 -3.20
CA GLY A 135 -6.93 -16.84 -2.63
C GLY A 135 -5.82 -16.68 -3.65
N ARG A 136 -6.15 -16.42 -4.91
CA ARG A 136 -5.17 -16.30 -5.99
C ARG A 136 -4.39 -15.00 -5.92
N LEU A 137 -3.08 -15.10 -6.22
CA LEU A 137 -2.21 -13.93 -6.33
C LEU A 137 -2.52 -13.19 -7.63
N THR A 138 -3.21 -12.05 -7.52
CA THR A 138 -3.61 -11.22 -8.66
C THR A 138 -3.26 -9.76 -8.40
N GLY A 139 -3.03 -9.02 -9.45
CA GLY A 139 -2.87 -7.56 -9.48
C GLY A 139 -2.16 -6.90 -8.32
N TYR A 140 -1.08 -6.18 -8.60
CA TYR A 140 -0.41 -5.31 -7.64
C TYR A 140 0.31 -4.22 -8.40
N ALA A 141 0.21 -2.97 -7.92
CA ALA A 141 0.80 -1.82 -8.61
C ALA A 141 2.32 -1.97 -8.79
N TRP A 142 3.00 -2.60 -7.83
CA TRP A 142 4.45 -2.81 -7.87
C TRP A 142 4.86 -4.17 -8.45
N GLY A 143 3.90 -4.94 -8.99
CA GLY A 143 4.15 -6.25 -9.58
C GLY A 143 3.95 -7.41 -8.62
N LEU A 144 3.61 -8.57 -9.20
CA LEU A 144 3.26 -9.76 -8.42
C LEU A 144 4.43 -10.31 -7.60
N GLU A 145 5.66 -10.17 -8.06
CA GLU A 145 6.83 -10.63 -7.32
C GLU A 145 6.96 -9.90 -5.97
N LYS A 146 6.73 -8.60 -5.96
CA LYS A 146 6.78 -7.80 -4.74
C LYS A 146 5.59 -8.10 -3.83
N LYS A 147 4.42 -8.29 -4.41
CA LYS A 147 3.23 -8.73 -3.67
C LYS A 147 3.50 -10.07 -2.96
N ALA A 148 4.02 -11.05 -3.69
CA ALA A 148 4.38 -12.35 -3.14
C ALA A 148 5.43 -12.23 -2.02
N TRP A 149 6.44 -11.39 -2.22
CA TRP A 149 7.47 -11.15 -1.20
C TRP A 149 6.85 -10.61 0.10
N LEU A 150 5.98 -9.61 -0.01
CA LEU A 150 5.32 -9.01 1.16
C LEU A 150 4.45 -10.04 1.89
N LEU A 151 3.69 -10.85 1.15
CA LEU A 151 2.85 -11.88 1.75
C LEU A 151 3.68 -12.95 2.46
N ARG A 152 4.76 -13.41 1.84
CA ARG A 152 5.68 -14.37 2.49
C ARG A 152 6.35 -13.77 3.72
N HIS A 153 6.73 -12.49 3.65
CA HIS A 153 7.29 -11.78 4.78
C HIS A 153 6.33 -11.75 5.99
N GLU A 154 5.03 -11.63 5.71
CA GLU A 154 3.99 -11.65 6.75
C GLU A 154 3.57 -13.05 7.16
N GLY A 155 4.11 -14.10 6.54
CA GLY A 155 3.78 -15.47 6.85
C GLY A 155 2.43 -15.93 6.32
N THR A 156 1.88 -15.27 5.30
CA THR A 156 0.58 -15.61 4.71
C THR A 156 0.72 -16.58 3.54
N SER A 157 -0.35 -17.33 3.28
CA SER A 157 -0.46 -18.25 2.14
C SER A 157 -1.25 -17.59 1.01
N TYR A 158 -0.95 -17.98 -0.21
CA TYR A 158 -1.70 -17.56 -1.40
C TYR A 158 -1.64 -18.66 -2.46
N GLN A 159 -2.56 -18.61 -3.42
CA GLN A 159 -2.58 -19.52 -4.55
C GLN A 159 -1.90 -18.87 -5.76
N GLU A 160 -0.90 -19.53 -6.30
CA GLU A 160 -0.27 -19.06 -7.54
C GLU A 160 -1.16 -19.36 -8.73
N ASN A 161 -1.17 -18.45 -9.72
CA ASN A 161 -1.84 -18.70 -10.98
C ASN A 161 -1.03 -19.75 -11.75
N LYS A 162 -1.57 -20.96 -11.80
CA LYS A 162 -1.02 -21.99 -12.68
C LYS A 162 -1.56 -21.73 -14.08
N LYS A 163 -0.67 -21.56 -15.01
CA LYS A 163 -1.03 -21.54 -16.44
C LYS A 163 -1.37 -22.95 -16.89
#